data_15b3b430c458c69e696b6c167e62bd22
#
_entry.id   15b3b430c458c69e696b6c167e62bd22
#
_cell.length_a   1.000
_cell.length_b   1.000
_cell.length_c   1.000
_cell.angle_alpha   90.00
_cell.angle_beta   90.00
_cell.angle_gamma   90.00
#
_symmetry.space_group_name_H-M   'P 1'
#
loop_
_entity.id
_entity.type
_entity.pdbx_description
1 polymer ?
#
loop_
_entity_poly.entity_id
_entity_poly.type
_entity_poly.pdbx_seq_one_letter_code
_entity_poly.pdbx_strand_id
1 'polypeptide(L)'
;MANNRDEQAWLDEAKTALQQEYGLLSPATVFSEWRQQLMGVIDRLISTDFNRLISSLYRLDVSEAKLKYLLQQNPAADAAAIITDLIIERQVQKIKSRRQYSQRDNDISEEEKW
;
A
#
# COMPACT_ATOMS: atom_id res chain seq x y z
N MET A 1 16.62 15.79 -4.58
CA MET A 1 16.43 14.72 -5.55
C MET A 1 16.11 13.42 -4.85
N ALA A 2 14.98 12.83 -5.21
CA ALA A 2 14.62 11.55 -4.63
C ALA A 2 15.68 10.54 -5.01
N ASN A 3 16.22 9.83 -4.06
CA ASN A 3 17.18 8.83 -4.40
C ASN A 3 16.53 7.44 -4.34
N ASN A 4 17.01 6.57 -5.20
CA ASN A 4 16.43 5.25 -5.38
C ASN A 4 16.48 4.40 -4.12
N ARG A 5 17.38 4.72 -3.21
CA ARG A 5 17.50 4.01 -1.94
C ARG A 5 16.28 4.21 -1.07
N ASP A 6 15.79 5.45 -0.99
CA ASP A 6 14.63 5.74 -0.16
C ASP A 6 13.38 5.07 -0.71
N GLU A 7 13.19 5.15 -2.03
CA GLU A 7 12.06 4.50 -2.66
C GLU A 7 12.10 2.98 -2.46
N GLN A 8 13.28 2.41 -2.61
CA GLN A 8 13.44 0.97 -2.43
C GLN A 8 13.13 0.57 -0.98
N ALA A 9 13.60 1.35 -0.02
CA ALA A 9 13.33 1.09 1.38
C ALA A 9 11.84 1.17 1.69
N TRP A 10 11.15 2.15 1.14
CA TRP A 10 9.70 2.30 1.34
C TRP A 10 8.95 1.13 0.74
N LEU A 11 9.34 0.70 -0.46
CA LEU A 11 8.72 -0.44 -1.11
C LEU A 11 8.95 -1.73 -0.32
N ASP A 12 10.14 -1.91 0.21
CA ASP A 12 10.46 -3.10 1.01
C ASP A 12 9.62 -3.14 2.28
N GLU A 13 9.45 -2.00 2.95
CA GLU A 13 8.58 -1.93 4.11
C GLU A 13 7.13 -2.21 3.77
N ALA A 14 6.65 -1.66 2.66
CA ALA A 14 5.30 -1.89 2.20
C ALA A 14 5.08 -3.37 1.88
N LYS A 15 6.02 -4.02 1.23
CA LYS A 15 5.95 -5.45 0.96
C LYS A 15 5.83 -6.26 2.23
N THR A 16 6.63 -5.92 3.24
CA THR A 16 6.60 -6.63 4.52
C THR A 16 5.25 -6.51 5.19
N ALA A 17 4.69 -5.30 5.21
CA ALA A 17 3.39 -5.07 5.81
C ALA A 17 2.29 -5.85 5.09
N LEU A 18 2.33 -5.84 3.75
CA LEU A 18 1.32 -6.51 2.95
C LEU A 18 1.49 -8.03 2.97
N GLN A 19 2.71 -8.50 3.13
CA GLN A 19 2.97 -9.93 3.31
C GLN A 19 2.22 -10.46 4.53
N GLN A 20 2.25 -9.71 5.61
CA GLN A 20 1.54 -10.10 6.83
C GLN A 20 0.03 -10.11 6.63
N GLU A 21 -0.49 -9.13 5.91
CA GLU A 21 -1.94 -9.04 5.69
C GLU A 21 -2.46 -10.12 4.75
N TYR A 22 -1.71 -10.45 3.71
CA TYR A 22 -2.20 -11.34 2.65
C TYR A 22 -1.45 -12.66 2.53
N GLY A 23 -0.45 -12.90 3.35
CA GLY A 23 0.32 -14.15 3.28
C GLY A 23 1.10 -14.32 1.99
N LEU A 24 1.67 -13.23 1.49
CA LEU A 24 2.41 -13.27 0.23
C LEU A 24 3.82 -13.83 0.40
N LEU A 25 4.48 -14.07 -0.73
CA LEU A 25 5.85 -14.55 -0.74
C LEU A 25 6.80 -13.50 -0.19
N SER A 26 8.06 -13.91 -0.01
CA SER A 26 9.09 -13.11 0.60
C SER A 26 9.21 -11.71 -0.01
N PRO A 27 9.45 -10.67 0.80
CA PRO A 27 9.71 -9.33 0.27
C PRO A 27 10.93 -9.23 -0.62
N ALA A 28 11.80 -10.23 -0.60
CA ALA A 28 12.99 -10.26 -1.46
C ALA A 28 12.65 -10.51 -2.93
N THR A 29 11.42 -10.92 -3.24
CA THR A 29 10.97 -11.13 -4.61
C THR A 29 11.02 -9.82 -5.38
N VAL A 30 11.37 -9.88 -6.66
CA VAL A 30 11.36 -8.72 -7.55
C VAL A 30 9.99 -8.07 -7.52
N PHE A 31 9.96 -6.73 -7.50
CA PHE A 31 8.72 -5.98 -7.29
C PHE A 31 7.62 -6.35 -8.29
N SER A 32 7.95 -6.49 -9.56
CA SER A 32 6.94 -6.81 -10.58
C SER A 32 6.28 -8.16 -10.32
N GLU A 33 7.06 -9.14 -9.90
CA GLU A 33 6.53 -10.46 -9.56
C GLU A 33 5.68 -10.40 -8.29
N TRP A 34 6.17 -9.67 -7.32
CA TRP A 34 5.47 -9.49 -6.05
C TRP A 34 4.12 -8.79 -6.28
N ARG A 35 4.11 -7.76 -7.12
CA ARG A 35 2.88 -7.05 -7.47
C ARG A 35 1.87 -7.99 -8.12
N GLN A 36 2.34 -8.85 -9.02
CA GLN A 36 1.45 -9.81 -9.67
C GLN A 36 0.88 -10.82 -8.68
N GLN A 37 1.66 -11.24 -7.72
CA GLN A 37 1.17 -12.13 -6.66
C GLN A 37 0.09 -11.45 -5.84
N LEU A 38 0.31 -10.22 -5.44
CA LEU A 38 -0.69 -9.46 -4.71
C LEU A 38 -1.96 -9.29 -5.54
N MET A 39 -1.80 -8.96 -6.82
CA MET A 39 -2.93 -8.80 -7.73
C MET A 39 -3.74 -10.10 -7.82
N GLY A 40 -3.05 -11.24 -7.86
CA GLY A 40 -3.71 -12.54 -7.88
C GLY A 40 -4.49 -12.81 -6.61
N VAL A 41 -3.95 -12.44 -5.46
CA VAL A 41 -4.66 -12.57 -4.18
C VAL A 41 -5.90 -11.69 -4.17
N ILE A 42 -5.77 -10.45 -4.61
CA ILE A 42 -6.90 -9.51 -4.66
C ILE A 42 -7.98 -10.04 -5.59
N ASP A 43 -7.59 -10.51 -6.77
CA ASP A 43 -8.53 -11.07 -7.74
C ASP A 43 -9.30 -12.26 -7.15
N ARG A 44 -8.59 -13.12 -6.44
CA ARG A 44 -9.21 -14.27 -5.78
C ARG A 44 -10.20 -13.82 -4.70
N LEU A 45 -9.84 -12.82 -3.92
CA LEU A 45 -10.73 -12.31 -2.89
C LEU A 45 -11.98 -11.66 -3.48
N ILE A 46 -11.85 -10.98 -4.60
CA ILE A 46 -12.99 -10.40 -5.30
C ILE A 46 -14.01 -11.50 -5.63
N SER A 47 -13.51 -12.66 -6.07
CA SER A 47 -14.37 -13.75 -6.52
C SER A 47 -14.86 -14.65 -5.40
N THR A 48 -14.08 -14.83 -4.34
CA THR A 48 -14.37 -15.86 -3.34
C THR A 48 -14.71 -15.32 -1.96
N ASP A 49 -14.19 -14.15 -1.59
CA ASP A 49 -14.43 -13.61 -0.25
C ASP A 49 -14.31 -12.08 -0.28
N PHE A 50 -15.29 -11.48 -0.89
CA PHE A 50 -15.29 -10.02 -1.06
C PHE A 50 -15.30 -9.29 0.28
N ASN A 51 -15.99 -9.84 1.27
CA ASN A 51 -16.05 -9.20 2.60
C ASN A 51 -14.67 -9.15 3.25
N ARG A 52 -13.87 -10.19 3.05
CA ARG A 52 -12.51 -10.19 3.58
C ARG A 52 -11.66 -9.13 2.89
N LEU A 53 -11.86 -8.95 1.60
CA LEU A 53 -11.16 -7.88 0.87
C LEU A 53 -11.52 -6.51 1.44
N ILE A 54 -12.81 -6.25 1.62
CA ILE A 54 -13.26 -4.97 2.16
C ILE A 54 -12.67 -4.74 3.55
N SER A 55 -12.68 -5.77 4.39
CA SER A 55 -12.10 -5.66 5.74
C SER A 55 -10.61 -5.35 5.69
N SER A 56 -9.88 -5.97 4.76
CA SER A 56 -8.45 -5.71 4.63
C SER A 56 -8.17 -4.29 4.14
N LEU A 57 -8.98 -3.79 3.20
CA LEU A 57 -8.83 -2.42 2.72
C LEU A 57 -9.07 -1.42 3.85
N TYR A 58 -10.04 -1.72 4.70
CA TYR A 58 -10.31 -0.88 5.86
C TYR A 58 -9.12 -0.86 6.82
N ARG A 59 -8.56 -2.04 7.11
CA ARG A 59 -7.39 -2.15 7.98
C ARG A 59 -6.16 -1.45 7.42
N LEU A 60 -6.01 -1.48 6.10
CA LEU A 60 -4.89 -0.83 5.42
C LEU A 60 -5.12 0.65 5.18
N ASP A 61 -6.29 1.14 5.55
CA ASP A 61 -6.62 2.56 5.47
C ASP A 61 -6.67 3.08 4.05
N VAL A 62 -7.16 2.25 3.13
CA VAL A 62 -7.34 2.63 1.73
C VAL A 62 -8.65 3.43 1.59
N SER A 63 -8.60 4.55 0.89
CA SER A 63 -9.75 5.41 0.70
C SER A 63 -10.81 4.74 -0.18
N GLU A 64 -11.99 4.51 0.39
CA GLU A 64 -13.11 3.95 -0.34
C GLU A 64 -13.59 4.89 -1.45
N ALA A 65 -13.61 6.18 -1.17
CA ALA A 65 -14.03 7.17 -2.15
C ALA A 65 -13.10 7.19 -3.37
N LYS A 66 -11.80 7.14 -3.11
CA LYS A 66 -10.82 7.12 -4.18
C LYS A 66 -10.93 5.83 -5.00
N LEU A 67 -11.15 4.71 -4.34
CA LEU A 67 -11.33 3.43 -5.01
C LEU A 67 -12.54 3.48 -5.93
N LYS A 68 -13.67 3.94 -5.43
CA LYS A 68 -14.89 4.06 -6.24
C LYS A 68 -14.68 4.97 -7.43
N TYR A 69 -14.02 6.10 -7.21
CA TYR A 69 -13.74 7.04 -8.28
C TYR A 69 -12.92 6.39 -9.39
N LEU A 70 -11.84 5.71 -9.02
CA LEU A 70 -10.96 5.08 -10.01
C LEU A 70 -11.64 3.96 -10.76
N LEU A 71 -12.46 3.17 -10.09
CA LEU A 71 -13.21 2.11 -10.77
C LEU A 71 -14.21 2.68 -11.77
N GLN A 72 -14.85 3.79 -11.43
CA GLN A 72 -15.81 4.44 -12.33
C GLN A 72 -15.12 5.08 -13.54
N GLN A 73 -13.96 5.66 -13.32
CA GLN A 73 -13.20 6.30 -14.39
C GLN A 73 -12.55 5.31 -15.35
N ASN A 74 -12.40 4.08 -14.93
CA ASN A 74 -11.69 3.05 -15.70
C ASN A 74 -12.52 1.77 -15.80
N PRO A 75 -13.71 1.84 -16.41
CA PRO A 75 -14.61 0.68 -16.41
C PRO A 75 -14.06 -0.53 -17.16
N ALA A 76 -13.15 -0.33 -18.10
CA ALA A 76 -12.54 -1.42 -18.85
C ALA A 76 -11.29 -1.97 -18.17
N ALA A 77 -10.81 -1.33 -17.12
CA ALA A 77 -9.58 -1.77 -16.46
C ALA A 77 -9.88 -2.92 -15.50
N ASP A 78 -8.83 -3.70 -15.21
CA ASP A 78 -8.92 -4.78 -14.25
C ASP A 78 -9.05 -4.21 -12.83
N ALA A 79 -10.16 -4.51 -12.18
CA ALA A 79 -10.41 -4.03 -10.83
C ALA A 79 -9.31 -4.48 -9.87
N ALA A 80 -8.81 -5.71 -10.02
CA ALA A 80 -7.74 -6.21 -9.16
C ALA A 80 -6.47 -5.37 -9.30
N ALA A 81 -6.16 -4.92 -10.51
CA ALA A 81 -5.00 -4.07 -10.74
C ALA A 81 -5.16 -2.71 -10.06
N ILE A 82 -6.34 -2.11 -10.19
CA ILE A 82 -6.61 -0.81 -9.57
C ILE A 82 -6.51 -0.91 -8.05
N ILE A 83 -7.12 -1.93 -7.47
CA ILE A 83 -7.10 -2.13 -6.02
C ILE A 83 -5.68 -2.38 -5.53
N THR A 84 -4.94 -3.22 -6.26
CA THR A 84 -3.55 -3.54 -5.90
C THR A 84 -2.70 -2.27 -5.86
N ASP A 85 -2.80 -1.44 -6.87
CA ASP A 85 -2.00 -0.21 -6.93
C ASP A 85 -2.39 0.77 -5.83
N LEU A 86 -3.66 0.85 -5.49
CA LEU A 86 -4.10 1.70 -4.38
C LEU A 86 -3.56 1.21 -3.04
N ILE A 87 -3.55 -0.09 -2.83
CA ILE A 87 -3.02 -0.68 -1.61
C ILE A 87 -1.53 -0.34 -1.46
N ILE A 88 -0.78 -0.58 -2.52
CA ILE A 88 0.68 -0.33 -2.51
C ILE A 88 0.94 1.15 -2.29
N GLU A 89 0.28 2.00 -3.04
CA GLU A 89 0.44 3.44 -2.94
C GLU A 89 0.14 3.93 -1.53
N ARG A 90 -0.94 3.43 -0.93
CA ARG A 90 -1.31 3.85 0.42
C ARG A 90 -0.29 3.43 1.46
N GLN A 91 0.25 2.20 1.35
CA GLN A 91 1.27 1.73 2.27
C GLN A 91 2.54 2.56 2.16
N VAL A 92 2.99 2.82 0.95
CA VAL A 92 4.16 3.66 0.72
C VAL A 92 3.93 5.06 1.28
N GLN A 93 2.77 5.62 1.04
CA GLN A 93 2.42 6.95 1.53
C GLN A 93 2.44 7.01 3.07
N LYS A 94 1.90 6.00 3.71
CA LYS A 94 1.90 5.93 5.18
C LYS A 94 3.31 5.83 5.73
N ILE A 95 4.15 5.06 5.09
CA ILE A 95 5.54 4.90 5.51
C ILE A 95 6.29 6.20 5.35
N LYS A 96 6.12 6.87 4.22
CA LYS A 96 6.74 8.18 3.97
C LYS A 96 6.31 9.20 5.02
N SER A 97 5.00 9.29 5.27
CA SER A 97 4.47 10.22 6.25
C SER A 97 5.04 9.98 7.62
N ARG A 98 5.11 8.72 8.03
CA ARG A 98 5.62 8.34 9.33
C ARG A 98 7.09 8.73 9.49
N ARG A 99 7.88 8.48 8.45
CA ARG A 99 9.30 8.83 8.48
C ARG A 99 9.52 10.34 8.49
N GLN A 100 8.76 11.07 7.70
CA GLN A 100 8.83 12.53 7.68
C GLN A 100 8.40 13.12 9.00
N TYR A 101 7.36 12.55 9.61
CA TYR A 101 6.87 13.02 10.89
C TYR A 101 7.90 12.79 12.00
N SER A 102 8.51 11.61 12.02
CA SER A 102 9.58 11.29 12.95
C SER A 102 10.75 12.24 12.80
N GLN A 103 11.12 12.51 11.58
CA GLN A 103 12.23 13.41 11.28
C GLN A 103 11.93 14.83 11.76
N ARG A 104 10.69 15.25 11.56
CA ARG A 104 10.24 16.56 12.03
C ARG A 104 10.32 16.66 13.54
N ASP A 105 9.91 15.62 14.24
CA ASP A 105 9.98 15.58 15.70
C ASP A 105 11.42 15.72 16.18
N ASN A 106 12.35 15.13 15.48
CA ASN A 106 13.76 15.22 15.80
C ASN A 106 14.32 16.60 15.53
N ASP A 107 13.79 17.30 14.54
CA ASP A 107 14.24 18.63 14.15
C ASP A 107 13.60 19.73 15.01
N ILE A 108 12.43 19.47 15.55
CA ILE A 108 11.72 20.43 16.40
C ILE A 108 12.40 20.50 17.76
N SER A 109 12.70 21.72 18.21
CA SER A 109 13.30 21.89 19.52
C SER A 109 12.31 21.51 20.61
N GLU A 110 12.84 21.24 21.80
CA GLU A 110 12.02 20.89 22.95
C GLU A 110 10.93 21.93 23.22
N GLU A 111 11.24 23.17 22.96
CA GLU A 111 10.32 24.27 23.19
C GLU A 111 9.09 24.21 22.33
N GLU A 112 9.22 23.68 21.14
CA GLU A 112 8.12 23.64 20.16
C GLU A 112 7.24 22.43 20.33
N LYS A 113 7.60 21.51 21.17
CA LYS A 113 6.78 20.33 21.41
C LYS A 113 5.53 20.64 22.22
N TRP A 114 5.44 21.82 22.73
CA TRP A 114 4.32 22.29 23.53
C TRP A 114 3.47 23.25 22.76
#